data_c9fea8c112eb9850d02285c3015c4e1a
#
_entry.id   c9fea8c112eb9850d02285c3015c4e1a
#
_cell.length_a   1.000
_cell.length_b   1.000
_cell.length_c   1.000
_cell.angle_alpha   90.00
_cell.angle_beta   90.00
_cell.angle_gamma   90.00
#
_symmetry.space_group_name_H-M   'P 1'
#
loop_
_entity.id
_entity.type
_entity.pdbx_description
1 polymer ?
#
loop_
_entity_poly.entity_id
_entity_poly.type
_entity_poly.pdbx_seq_one_letter_code
_entity_poly.pdbx_strand_id
1 'polypeptide(L)'
;MQPSTVKQQSQQLTCPQLPLAVYLEVAAHLRQVEGVDSSLIMRPLEHDPHQQFDYYQSQVAAIQINYSEKITTQARQRVTEILDYYARRYRPWKVK
;
A
#
# COMPACT_ATOMS: atom_id res chain seq x y z
N MET A 1 -23.22 8.77 -21.48
CA MET A 1 -22.93 8.48 -20.84
C MET A 1 -22.29 8.36 -20.04
N GLN A 2 -22.06 8.30 -19.39
CA GLN A 2 -21.47 8.15 -18.70
C GLN A 2 -21.11 7.63 -18.04
N PRO A 3 -20.69 7.64 -18.31
CA PRO A 3 -19.97 6.84 -17.74
C PRO A 3 -19.93 6.64 -16.46
N SER A 4 -19.80 5.66 -16.27
CA SER A 4 -19.68 5.24 -15.02
C SER A 4 -18.90 6.12 -14.21
N THR A 5 -19.57 6.75 -13.52
CA THR A 5 -19.03 7.41 -12.50
C THR A 5 -18.63 6.61 -11.36
N VAL A 6 -18.74 5.32 -11.49
CA VAL A 6 -18.35 4.47 -10.44
C VAL A 6 -16.85 4.36 -10.47
N LYS A 7 -16.21 5.20 -9.80
CA LYS A 7 -14.78 5.14 -9.70
C LYS A 7 -14.41 4.42 -8.45
N GLN A 8 -13.79 3.29 -8.60
CA GLN A 8 -13.01 2.78 -7.51
C GLN A 8 -11.96 3.81 -7.17
N GLN A 9 -11.98 4.26 -5.96
CA GLN A 9 -10.92 5.11 -5.49
C GLN A 9 -9.73 4.26 -5.14
N SER A 10 -8.56 4.72 -5.54
CA SER A 10 -7.33 4.03 -5.18
C SER A 10 -6.29 5.02 -4.70
N GLN A 11 -5.35 4.52 -3.96
CA GLN A 11 -4.32 5.32 -3.34
C GLN A 11 -3.04 4.52 -3.34
N GLN A 12 -1.93 5.16 -3.64
CA GLN A 12 -0.62 4.53 -3.58
C GLN A 12 0.22 5.23 -2.55
N LEU A 13 0.77 4.44 -1.64
CA LEU A 13 1.59 4.96 -0.54
C LEU A 13 2.93 4.25 -0.52
N THR A 14 3.94 4.96 -0.13
CA THR A 14 5.26 4.39 0.06
C THR A 14 5.81 4.78 1.42
N CYS A 15 6.60 3.90 2.00
CA CYS A 15 7.29 4.16 3.25
C CYS A 15 8.75 3.79 3.05
N PRO A 16 9.65 4.78 2.97
CA PRO A 16 11.05 4.50 2.71
C PRO A 16 11.64 3.58 3.78
N GLN A 17 12.45 2.63 3.34
CA GLN A 17 13.17 1.72 4.21
C GLN A 17 12.29 0.74 4.97
N LEU A 18 11.01 0.64 4.62
CA LEU A 18 10.14 -0.34 5.26
C LEU A 18 10.42 -1.73 4.69
N PRO A 19 10.70 -2.72 5.53
CA PRO A 19 10.98 -4.08 5.03
C PRO A 19 9.78 -4.70 4.31
N LEU A 20 10.08 -5.59 3.37
CA LEU A 20 9.03 -6.31 2.64
C LEU A 20 8.05 -7.01 3.57
N ALA A 21 8.56 -7.66 4.61
CA ALA A 21 7.70 -8.39 5.55
C ALA A 21 6.67 -7.46 6.19
N VAL A 22 7.06 -6.24 6.49
CA VAL A 22 6.15 -5.26 7.10
C VAL A 22 5.13 -4.77 6.08
N TYR A 23 5.54 -4.53 4.83
CA TYR A 23 4.59 -4.20 3.76
C TYR A 23 3.54 -5.28 3.60
N LEU A 24 3.95 -6.55 3.64
CA LEU A 24 3.02 -7.68 3.53
C LEU A 24 2.04 -7.69 4.71
N GLU A 25 2.53 -7.38 5.90
CA GLU A 25 1.69 -7.32 7.08
C GLU A 25 0.66 -6.20 6.97
N VAL A 26 1.09 -5.03 6.52
CA VAL A 26 0.19 -3.89 6.31
C VAL A 26 -0.88 -4.24 5.29
N ALA A 27 -0.46 -4.82 4.16
CA ALA A 27 -1.40 -5.20 3.11
C ALA A 27 -2.44 -6.20 3.62
N ALA A 28 -2.00 -7.18 4.40
CA ALA A 28 -2.90 -8.17 4.96
C ALA A 28 -3.89 -7.54 5.93
N HIS A 29 -3.43 -6.61 6.76
CA HIS A 29 -4.29 -5.89 7.69
C HIS A 29 -5.36 -5.09 6.96
N LEU A 30 -4.95 -4.37 5.91
CA LEU A 30 -5.87 -3.54 5.15
C LEU A 30 -6.95 -4.39 4.46
N ARG A 31 -6.58 -5.56 3.96
CA ARG A 31 -7.53 -6.45 3.29
C ARG A 31 -8.61 -6.99 4.23
N GLN A 32 -8.40 -6.91 5.53
CA GLN A 32 -9.42 -7.32 6.50
C GLN A 32 -10.53 -6.29 6.66
N VAL A 33 -10.32 -5.08 6.17
CA VAL A 33 -11.33 -4.04 6.25
C VAL A 33 -12.33 -4.23 5.11
N GLU A 34 -13.60 -4.25 5.44
CA GLU A 34 -14.64 -4.45 4.44
C GLU A 34 -14.62 -3.32 3.41
N GLY A 35 -14.64 -3.68 2.14
CA GLY A 35 -14.60 -2.72 1.05
C GLY A 35 -13.19 -2.25 0.69
N VAL A 36 -12.17 -2.85 1.27
CA VAL A 36 -10.78 -2.46 1.02
C VAL A 36 -10.02 -3.65 0.46
N ASP A 37 -9.30 -3.40 -0.63
CA ASP A 37 -8.35 -4.35 -1.17
C ASP A 37 -6.99 -3.69 -1.21
N SER A 38 -5.93 -4.47 -1.07
CA SER A 38 -4.58 -3.92 -1.11
C SER A 38 -3.65 -4.89 -1.80
N SER A 39 -2.66 -4.34 -2.46
CA SER A 39 -1.65 -5.10 -3.15
C SER A 39 -0.33 -4.34 -3.09
N LEU A 40 0.76 -5.05 -3.35
CA LEU A 40 2.06 -4.42 -3.40
C LEU A 40 2.46 -4.21 -4.85
N ILE A 41 3.00 -3.03 -5.13
CA ILE A 41 3.60 -2.73 -6.41
C ILE A 41 5.09 -2.96 -6.24
N MET A 42 5.62 -3.93 -6.98
CA MET A 42 7.02 -4.29 -6.87
C MET A 42 7.84 -3.50 -7.88
N ARG A 43 9.08 -3.22 -7.52
CA ARG A 43 10.00 -2.59 -8.46
C ARG A 43 10.39 -3.60 -9.51
N PRO A 44 10.53 -3.16 -10.78
CA PRO A 44 11.02 -4.06 -11.81
C PRO A 44 12.40 -4.57 -11.44
N LEU A 45 12.60 -5.86 -11.67
CA LEU A 45 13.94 -6.42 -11.52
C LEU A 45 14.74 -6.02 -12.75
N GLU A 46 15.65 -5.10 -12.55
CA GLU A 46 16.61 -4.79 -13.59
C GLU A 46 17.76 -5.77 -13.45
N HIS A 47 17.93 -6.59 -14.47
CA HIS A 47 19.07 -7.47 -14.51
C HIS A 47 20.27 -6.68 -15.00
N ASP A 48 20.90 -6.00 -14.10
CA ASP A 48 22.23 -5.51 -14.36
C ASP A 48 23.20 -6.42 -13.61
N PRO A 49 23.98 -7.22 -14.32
CA PRO A 49 24.89 -8.14 -13.66
C PRO A 49 25.97 -7.44 -12.84
N HIS A 50 26.10 -6.14 -13.01
CA HIS A 50 27.07 -5.37 -12.25
C HIS A 50 26.45 -4.70 -11.04
N GLN A 51 25.14 -4.77 -10.87
CA GLN A 51 24.52 -4.24 -9.68
C GLN A 51 24.61 -5.25 -8.57
N GLN A 52 25.18 -4.81 -7.48
CA GLN A 52 25.14 -5.62 -6.28
C GLN A 52 23.71 -5.65 -5.76
N PHE A 53 23.28 -6.85 -5.45
CA PHE A 53 21.97 -7.04 -4.88
C PHE A 53 21.98 -6.44 -3.46
N ASP A 54 21.16 -5.41 -3.27
CA ASP A 54 21.08 -4.77 -1.97
C ASP A 54 19.95 -5.44 -1.18
N TYR A 55 20.32 -6.31 -0.28
CA TYR A 55 19.36 -7.03 0.55
C TYR A 55 18.63 -6.14 1.54
N TYR A 56 19.12 -4.94 1.77
CA TYR A 56 18.52 -4.03 2.74
C TYR A 56 17.48 -3.11 2.12
N GLN A 57 17.39 -3.06 0.81
CA GLN A 57 16.37 -2.27 0.15
C GLN A 57 15.16 -3.11 -0.14
N SER A 58 14.02 -2.58 0.26
CA SER A 58 12.77 -3.21 -0.09
C SER A 58 12.56 -3.15 -1.60
N GLN A 59 12.15 -4.27 -2.19
CA GLN A 59 11.78 -4.30 -3.60
C GLN A 59 10.38 -3.75 -3.85
N VAL A 60 9.71 -3.32 -2.81
CA VAL A 60 8.37 -2.75 -2.93
C VAL A 60 8.47 -1.30 -3.35
N ALA A 61 7.81 -0.96 -4.44
CA ALA A 61 7.72 0.43 -4.89
C ALA A 61 6.63 1.19 -4.12
N ALA A 62 5.52 0.52 -3.85
CA ALA A 62 4.41 1.15 -3.15
C ALA A 62 3.41 0.08 -2.71
N ILE A 63 2.55 0.46 -1.77
CA ILE A 63 1.35 -0.31 -1.48
C ILE A 63 0.19 0.40 -2.15
N GLN A 64 -0.63 -0.35 -2.87
CA GLN A 64 -1.83 0.17 -3.49
C GLN A 64 -3.04 -0.25 -2.68
N ILE A 65 -3.87 0.72 -2.36
CA ILE A 65 -5.10 0.50 -1.60
C ILE A 65 -6.26 0.86 -2.50
N ASN A 66 -7.15 -0.10 -2.72
CA ASN A 66 -8.33 0.11 -3.54
C ASN A 66 -9.57 0.11 -2.65
N TYR A 67 -10.41 1.10 -2.84
CA TYR A 67 -11.61 1.28 -2.04
C TYR A 67 -12.83 0.97 -2.90
N SER A 68 -13.71 0.13 -2.37
CA SER A 68 -15.00 -0.09 -3.00
C SER A 68 -15.81 1.20 -3.00
N GLU A 69 -16.63 1.40 -4.04
CA GLU A 69 -17.51 2.55 -4.07
C GLU A 69 -18.53 2.56 -2.93
N LYS A 70 -18.77 1.40 -2.34
CA LYS A 70 -19.71 1.26 -1.23
C LYS A 70 -19.04 1.29 0.14
N ILE A 71 -17.76 1.67 0.17
CA ILE A 71 -17.05 1.68 1.43
C ILE A 71 -17.69 2.68 2.41
N THR A 72 -17.79 2.28 3.66
CA THR A 72 -18.35 3.14 4.70
C THR A 72 -17.32 4.09 5.25
N THR A 73 -17.80 5.16 5.89
CA THR A 73 -16.91 6.09 6.59
C THR A 73 -16.14 5.39 7.69
N GLN A 74 -16.78 4.45 8.38
CA GLN A 74 -16.13 3.68 9.43
C GLN A 74 -14.98 2.84 8.87
N ALA A 75 -15.19 2.22 7.71
CA ALA A 75 -14.15 1.44 7.08
C ALA A 75 -12.97 2.31 6.67
N ARG A 76 -13.23 3.50 6.12
CA ARG A 76 -12.15 4.44 5.78
C ARG A 76 -11.38 4.87 7.01
N GLN A 77 -12.08 5.11 8.09
CA GLN A 77 -11.43 5.47 9.35
C GLN A 77 -10.56 4.33 9.84
N ARG A 78 -11.01 3.10 9.68
CA ARG A 78 -10.23 1.93 10.07
C ARG A 78 -8.92 1.86 9.28
N VAL A 79 -8.98 2.14 7.97
CA VAL A 79 -7.77 2.20 7.15
C VAL A 79 -6.80 3.24 7.69
N THR A 80 -7.30 4.43 8.01
CA THR A 80 -6.46 5.49 8.57
C THR A 80 -5.81 5.05 9.88
N GLU A 81 -6.55 4.39 10.75
CA GLU A 81 -6.02 3.89 12.01
C GLU A 81 -4.92 2.85 11.80
N ILE A 82 -5.12 1.96 10.85
CA ILE A 82 -4.11 0.94 10.53
C ILE A 82 -2.84 1.60 10.01
N LEU A 83 -2.98 2.52 9.06
CA LEU A 83 -1.82 3.22 8.49
C LEU A 83 -1.09 4.03 9.56
N ASP A 84 -1.83 4.71 10.44
CA ASP A 84 -1.23 5.49 11.53
C ASP A 84 -0.46 4.60 12.50
N TYR A 85 -1.00 3.43 12.80
CA TYR A 85 -0.32 2.48 13.67
C TYR A 85 1.08 2.17 13.15
N TYR A 86 1.18 1.87 11.85
CA TYR A 86 2.47 1.53 11.25
C TYR A 86 3.35 2.77 11.08
N ALA A 87 2.75 3.93 10.79
CA ALA A 87 3.52 5.16 10.66
C ALA A 87 4.22 5.52 11.96
N ARG A 88 3.55 5.33 13.10
CA ARG A 88 4.13 5.62 14.41
C ARG A 88 5.22 4.63 14.78
N ARG A 89 5.07 3.39 14.31
CA ARG A 89 6.00 2.33 14.65
C ARG A 89 7.26 2.37 13.78
N TYR A 90 7.12 2.87 12.56
CA TYR A 90 8.21 2.90 11.58
C TYR A 90 8.46 4.31 11.10
N ARG A 91 7.80 4.73 10.05
CA ARG A 91 7.95 6.06 9.45
C ARG A 91 6.62 6.51 8.85
N PRO A 92 6.41 7.81 8.70
CA PRO A 92 5.20 8.30 8.04
C PRO A 92 5.12 7.82 6.59
N TRP A 93 3.89 7.53 6.17
CA TRP A 93 3.62 7.18 4.79
C TRP A 93 3.70 8.40 3.90
N LYS A 94 4.17 8.19 2.68
CA LYS A 94 4.21 9.24 1.66
C LYS A 94 3.29 8.85 0.52
N VAL A 95 2.54 9.81 0.03
CA VAL A 95 1.72 9.60 -1.16
C VAL A 95 2.65 9.53 -2.36
N LYS A 96 2.44 8.53 -3.17
CA LYS A 96 3.25 8.34 -4.35
C LYS A 96 2.63 9.03 -5.55
#